data_99259473b3d762f71e5a32747f9727ef
#
_entry.id   99259473b3d762f71e5a32747f9727ef
#
_cell.length_a   1.000
_cell.length_b   1.000
_cell.length_c   1.000
_cell.angle_alpha   90.00
_cell.angle_beta   90.00
_cell.angle_gamma   90.00
#
_symmetry.space_group_name_H-M   'P 1'
#
loop_
_entity.id
_entity.type
_entity.pdbx_description
1 polymer ?
#
loop_
_entity_poly.entity_id
_entity_poly.type
_entity_poly.pdbx_seq_one_letter_code
_entity_poly.pdbx_strand_id
1 'polypeptide(L)'
;MRSPVLALIIAATFVSAVRAKDQMPAPEYATQASISMGTAPGLTATELSPRTRTFHLVFSKGDDVRGGLAEFAAKNHLTDAHFTAIGALDYAVIGWSDRPKKAFKVVRLDEEMEVASLTGSIVRDRDGNPVVHGHIVVGLLRNGAVYAGHLLQGRVSLTMELYLTDSEPLPAAQPPAK
;
A
#
# COMPACT_ATOMS: atom_id res chain seq x y z
N MET A 1 72.46 -14.97 31.51
CA MET A 1 71.31 -15.74 31.01
C MET A 1 70.10 -14.77 31.01
N ARG A 2 69.69 -14.35 29.85
CA ARG A 2 68.54 -13.43 29.69
C ARG A 2 67.39 -14.22 29.02
N SER A 3 66.25 -14.43 29.74
CA SER A 3 65.10 -15.07 29.20
C SER A 3 64.34 -14.13 28.25
N PRO A 4 63.83 -14.61 27.11
CA PRO A 4 62.93 -13.79 26.24
C PRO A 4 61.48 -13.83 26.78
N VAL A 5 60.91 -12.64 26.94
CA VAL A 5 59.47 -12.48 27.22
C VAL A 5 58.73 -12.64 25.92
N LEU A 6 57.90 -13.68 25.84
CA LEU A 6 56.99 -13.95 24.70
C LEU A 6 55.75 -13.06 24.82
N ALA A 7 55.64 -12.03 23.97
CA ALA A 7 54.47 -11.18 23.90
C ALA A 7 53.37 -11.89 23.07
N LEU A 8 52.29 -12.29 23.75
CA LEU A 8 51.11 -12.87 23.13
C LEU A 8 50.26 -11.74 22.56
N ILE A 9 50.25 -11.57 21.23
CA ILE A 9 49.36 -10.63 20.54
C ILE A 9 47.99 -11.32 20.36
N ILE A 10 47.02 -10.93 21.19
CA ILE A 10 45.60 -11.33 21.01
C ILE A 10 45.03 -10.43 19.91
N ALA A 11 44.88 -10.96 18.70
CA ALA A 11 44.14 -10.33 17.63
C ALA A 11 42.63 -10.47 17.96
N ALA A 12 42.05 -9.39 18.46
CA ALA A 12 40.58 -9.30 18.62
C ALA A 12 39.94 -9.15 17.23
N THR A 13 39.43 -10.23 16.68
CA THR A 13 38.57 -10.20 15.50
C THR A 13 37.24 -9.60 15.89
N PHE A 14 37.02 -8.30 15.60
CA PHE A 14 35.70 -7.69 15.60
C PHE A 14 34.91 -8.28 14.45
N VAL A 15 34.14 -9.35 14.72
CA VAL A 15 33.07 -9.77 13.85
C VAL A 15 31.95 -8.73 14.06
N SER A 16 31.87 -7.75 13.15
CA SER A 16 30.71 -6.87 13.08
C SER A 16 29.47 -7.72 12.81
N ALA A 17 28.70 -8.00 13.86
CA ALA A 17 27.38 -8.57 13.72
C ALA A 17 26.52 -7.54 12.95
N VAL A 18 26.38 -7.72 11.63
CA VAL A 18 25.39 -7.04 10.82
C VAL A 18 24.06 -7.34 11.48
N ARG A 19 23.42 -6.30 12.07
CA ARG A 19 22.16 -6.45 12.77
C ARG A 19 21.14 -7.03 11.78
N ALA A 20 20.49 -8.13 12.14
CA ALA A 20 19.44 -8.80 11.34
C ALA A 20 18.28 -7.88 10.93
N LYS A 21 18.19 -6.67 11.50
CA LYS A 21 17.22 -5.62 11.16
C LYS A 21 17.45 -4.93 9.81
N ASP A 22 18.62 -5.10 9.19
CA ASP A 22 18.94 -4.46 7.90
C ASP A 22 18.68 -5.37 6.70
N GLN A 23 18.28 -6.62 6.93
CA GLN A 23 17.89 -7.52 5.85
C GLN A 23 16.45 -7.23 5.41
N MET A 24 16.27 -7.10 4.08
CA MET A 24 14.93 -7.07 3.51
C MET A 24 14.14 -8.31 3.94
N PRO A 25 12.87 -8.17 4.32
CA PRO A 25 12.04 -9.34 4.63
C PRO A 25 12.02 -10.29 3.43
N ALA A 26 12.12 -11.59 3.70
CA ALA A 26 12.06 -12.59 2.65
C ALA A 26 10.73 -12.50 1.90
N PRO A 27 10.73 -12.54 0.56
CA PRO A 27 9.49 -12.50 -0.21
C PRO A 27 8.68 -13.79 0.00
N GLU A 28 7.39 -13.62 0.18
CA GLU A 28 6.42 -14.73 0.23
C GLU A 28 5.43 -14.63 -0.94
N TYR A 29 4.71 -15.71 -1.23
CA TYR A 29 3.67 -15.73 -2.24
C TYR A 29 2.29 -15.73 -1.59
N ALA A 30 1.44 -14.81 -2.02
CA ALA A 30 0.07 -14.69 -1.54
C ALA A 30 -0.86 -14.30 -2.69
N THR A 31 -2.11 -14.73 -2.62
CA THR A 31 -3.17 -14.20 -3.50
C THR A 31 -3.72 -12.91 -2.89
N GLN A 32 -4.31 -12.06 -3.71
CA GLN A 32 -4.94 -10.83 -3.17
C GLN A 32 -6.05 -11.18 -2.15
N ALA A 33 -6.78 -12.27 -2.38
CA ALA A 33 -7.85 -12.73 -1.48
C ALA A 33 -7.33 -13.26 -0.13
N SER A 34 -6.07 -13.73 -0.07
CA SER A 34 -5.47 -14.22 1.18
C SER A 34 -4.94 -13.11 2.08
N ILE A 35 -4.89 -11.86 1.59
CA ILE A 35 -4.48 -10.69 2.36
C ILE A 35 -5.74 -10.05 2.94
N SER A 36 -5.87 -10.06 4.26
CA SER A 36 -7.00 -9.43 4.94
C SER A 36 -7.02 -7.91 4.70
N MET A 37 -8.20 -7.36 4.57
CA MET A 37 -8.44 -5.92 4.57
C MET A 37 -8.96 -5.50 5.94
N GLY A 38 -8.45 -4.38 6.44
CA GLY A 38 -9.00 -3.71 7.61
C GLY A 38 -10.18 -2.81 7.27
N THR A 39 -10.62 -2.07 8.25
CA THR A 39 -11.65 -1.02 8.13
C THR A 39 -11.00 0.36 8.23
N ALA A 40 -11.75 1.41 7.92
CA ALA A 40 -11.30 2.80 8.01
C ALA A 40 -12.31 3.64 8.84
N PRO A 41 -12.38 3.42 10.17
CA PRO A 41 -13.36 4.11 11.01
C PRO A 41 -13.12 5.63 11.10
N GLY A 42 -11.92 6.11 10.84
CA GLY A 42 -11.55 7.52 10.83
C GLY A 42 -11.67 8.21 9.45
N LEU A 43 -12.22 7.52 8.42
CA LEU A 43 -12.37 8.08 7.08
C LEU A 43 -13.37 9.23 7.07
N THR A 44 -12.94 10.38 6.58
CA THR A 44 -13.82 11.51 6.26
C THR A 44 -13.91 11.71 4.75
N ALA A 45 -15.07 12.15 4.24
CA ALA A 45 -15.29 12.35 2.81
C ALA A 45 -16.12 13.61 2.55
N THR A 46 -15.70 14.39 1.54
CA THR A 46 -16.39 15.56 1.04
C THR A 46 -16.56 15.42 -0.47
N GLU A 47 -17.81 15.49 -0.96
CA GLU A 47 -18.08 15.55 -2.40
C GLU A 47 -17.84 16.97 -2.91
N LEU A 48 -16.97 17.11 -3.94
CA LEU A 48 -16.55 18.40 -4.46
C LEU A 48 -17.27 18.83 -5.75
N SER A 49 -17.90 17.91 -6.47
CA SER A 49 -18.56 18.19 -7.74
C SER A 49 -19.81 17.32 -7.95
N PRO A 50 -20.96 17.89 -8.41
CA PRO A 50 -22.17 17.13 -8.66
C PRO A 50 -22.23 16.42 -10.03
N ARG A 51 -21.33 16.74 -10.97
CA ARG A 51 -21.35 16.15 -12.33
C ARG A 51 -20.39 14.98 -12.47
N THR A 52 -19.10 15.25 -12.20
CA THR A 52 -18.10 14.23 -11.97
C THR A 52 -17.88 14.24 -10.48
N ARG A 53 -18.24 13.19 -9.79
CA ARG A 53 -18.13 13.17 -8.33
C ARG A 53 -16.65 13.11 -7.96
N THR A 54 -16.17 14.18 -7.37
CA THR A 54 -14.80 14.25 -6.86
C THR A 54 -14.85 14.33 -5.34
N PHE A 55 -14.07 13.48 -4.69
CA PHE A 55 -14.01 13.38 -3.23
C PHE A 55 -12.59 13.65 -2.76
N HIS A 56 -12.48 14.38 -1.66
CA HIS A 56 -11.28 14.44 -0.85
C HIS A 56 -11.48 13.53 0.36
N LEU A 57 -10.70 12.46 0.44
CA LEU A 57 -10.74 11.47 1.50
C LEU A 57 -9.53 11.65 2.40
N VAL A 58 -9.76 11.70 3.71
CA VAL A 58 -8.69 11.77 4.70
C VAL A 58 -8.79 10.55 5.60
N PHE A 59 -7.78 9.69 5.53
CA PHE A 59 -7.64 8.55 6.42
C PHE A 59 -6.87 8.96 7.67
N SER A 60 -7.31 8.42 8.80
CA SER A 60 -6.72 8.66 10.10
C SER A 60 -5.84 7.48 10.54
N LYS A 61 -5.07 7.70 11.59
CA LYS A 61 -4.23 6.65 12.19
C LYS A 61 -5.02 5.37 12.49
N GLY A 62 -4.48 4.24 12.02
CA GLY A 62 -5.06 2.92 12.19
C GLY A 62 -5.99 2.47 11.06
N ASP A 63 -6.44 3.38 10.18
CA ASP A 63 -7.27 3.03 9.04
C ASP A 63 -6.52 2.16 8.03
N ASP A 64 -7.20 1.16 7.48
CA ASP A 64 -6.69 0.41 6.32
C ASP A 64 -7.12 1.11 5.03
N VAL A 65 -6.15 1.53 4.22
CA VAL A 65 -6.40 2.33 3.01
C VAL A 65 -7.24 1.56 1.99
N ARG A 66 -6.87 0.30 1.71
CA ARG A 66 -7.54 -0.49 0.69
C ARG A 66 -8.95 -0.92 1.13
N GLY A 67 -9.10 -1.33 2.39
CA GLY A 67 -10.39 -1.68 2.98
C GLY A 67 -11.33 -0.49 3.02
N GLY A 68 -10.84 0.67 3.50
CA GLY A 68 -11.64 1.90 3.54
C GLY A 68 -12.07 2.38 2.16
N LEU A 69 -11.20 2.28 1.13
CA LEU A 69 -11.60 2.58 -0.25
C LEU A 69 -12.68 1.64 -0.77
N ALA A 70 -12.60 0.34 -0.48
CA ALA A 70 -13.61 -0.63 -0.89
C ALA A 70 -14.97 -0.36 -0.22
N GLU A 71 -14.97 -0.09 1.09
CA GLU A 71 -16.16 0.27 1.85
C GLU A 71 -16.78 1.59 1.34
N PHE A 72 -15.94 2.63 1.16
CA PHE A 72 -16.38 3.91 0.60
C PHE A 72 -17.01 3.76 -0.77
N ALA A 73 -16.39 2.98 -1.67
CA ALA A 73 -16.87 2.73 -3.02
C ALA A 73 -18.22 1.97 -3.02
N ALA A 74 -18.37 0.98 -2.13
CA ALA A 74 -19.63 0.26 -1.97
C ALA A 74 -20.77 1.20 -1.51
N LYS A 75 -20.51 1.98 -0.43
CA LYS A 75 -21.48 2.91 0.17
C LYS A 75 -21.92 4.01 -0.78
N ASN A 76 -21.00 4.52 -1.62
CA ASN A 76 -21.28 5.62 -2.54
C ASN A 76 -21.61 5.16 -3.97
N HIS A 77 -21.74 3.84 -4.19
CA HIS A 77 -22.08 3.25 -5.48
C HIS A 77 -21.13 3.66 -6.62
N LEU A 78 -19.82 3.82 -6.30
CA LEU A 78 -18.84 4.16 -7.31
C LEU A 78 -18.75 3.05 -8.37
N THR A 79 -18.60 3.43 -9.65
CA THR A 79 -18.61 2.47 -10.77
C THR A 79 -17.31 2.41 -11.53
N ASP A 80 -16.64 3.55 -11.72
CA ASP A 80 -15.38 3.67 -12.44
C ASP A 80 -14.61 4.88 -11.89
N ALA A 81 -13.92 4.66 -10.78
CA ALA A 81 -13.19 5.72 -10.09
C ALA A 81 -11.68 5.55 -10.23
N HIS A 82 -10.98 6.68 -10.23
CA HIS A 82 -9.52 6.72 -10.09
C HIS A 82 -9.13 7.60 -8.91
N PHE A 83 -7.96 7.34 -8.33
CA PHE A 83 -7.50 8.07 -7.16
C PHE A 83 -5.99 8.26 -7.14
N THR A 84 -5.57 9.31 -6.41
CA THR A 84 -4.17 9.57 -6.05
C THR A 84 -4.09 9.94 -4.58
N ALA A 85 -2.99 9.56 -3.91
CA ALA A 85 -2.78 9.87 -2.49
C ALA A 85 -1.31 10.05 -2.15
N ILE A 86 -1.09 10.78 -1.04
CA ILE A 86 0.16 10.85 -0.29
C ILE A 86 -0.15 10.71 1.20
N GLY A 87 0.85 10.38 2.02
CA GLY A 87 0.67 10.26 3.47
C GLY A 87 1.71 9.35 4.10
N ALA A 88 1.38 8.76 5.25
CA ALA A 88 2.29 7.90 5.99
C ALA A 88 1.62 6.62 6.46
N LEU A 89 2.37 5.50 6.42
CA LEU A 89 1.95 4.18 6.88
C LEU A 89 2.92 3.66 7.94
N ASP A 90 2.41 2.85 8.89
CA ASP A 90 3.22 2.06 9.83
C ASP A 90 3.23 0.55 9.49
N TYR A 91 2.37 0.14 8.55
CA TYR A 91 2.34 -1.22 8.02
C TYR A 91 1.91 -1.23 6.56
N ALA A 92 2.59 -2.02 5.73
CA ALA A 92 2.19 -2.24 4.35
C ALA A 92 2.48 -3.67 3.88
N VAL A 93 1.59 -4.21 3.04
CA VAL A 93 1.82 -5.40 2.23
C VAL A 93 1.87 -4.97 0.78
N ILE A 94 3.06 -5.06 0.19
CA ILE A 94 3.31 -4.67 -1.21
C ILE A 94 3.60 -5.92 -2.02
N GLY A 95 3.01 -6.05 -3.21
CA GLY A 95 3.08 -7.25 -4.04
C GLY A 95 3.48 -7.02 -5.48
N TRP A 96 4.13 -8.02 -6.07
CA TRP A 96 4.43 -8.10 -7.50
C TRP A 96 3.75 -9.32 -8.08
N SER A 97 2.97 -9.16 -9.15
CA SER A 97 2.23 -10.25 -9.78
C SER A 97 3.19 -11.28 -10.41
N ASP A 98 3.12 -12.52 -9.95
CA ASP A 98 3.77 -13.68 -10.56
C ASP A 98 2.71 -14.46 -11.35
N ARG A 99 2.59 -14.16 -12.64
CA ARG A 99 1.56 -14.74 -13.51
C ARG A 99 1.62 -16.28 -13.59
N PRO A 100 2.79 -16.91 -13.73
CA PRO A 100 2.91 -18.37 -13.71
C PRO A 100 2.36 -19.01 -12.44
N LYS A 101 2.58 -18.37 -11.28
CA LYS A 101 2.10 -18.86 -9.99
C LYS A 101 0.68 -18.43 -9.63
N LYS A 102 0.07 -17.54 -10.45
CA LYS A 102 -1.24 -16.92 -10.17
C LYS A 102 -1.32 -16.33 -8.77
N ALA A 103 -0.24 -15.71 -8.29
CA ALA A 103 -0.08 -15.17 -6.95
C ALA A 103 0.77 -13.91 -6.97
N PHE A 104 0.81 -13.20 -5.84
CA PHE A 104 1.76 -12.11 -5.63
C PHE A 104 2.98 -12.60 -4.86
N LYS A 105 4.16 -12.23 -5.34
CA LYS A 105 5.36 -12.19 -4.52
C LYS A 105 5.23 -10.97 -3.64
N VAL A 106 5.18 -11.14 -2.31
CA VAL A 106 4.89 -10.03 -1.39
C VAL A 106 6.06 -9.72 -0.46
N VAL A 107 6.10 -8.48 0.00
CA VAL A 107 6.89 -8.03 1.13
C VAL A 107 5.94 -7.40 2.16
N ARG A 108 6.19 -7.70 3.44
CA ARG A 108 5.48 -7.08 4.57
C ARG A 108 6.45 -6.13 5.25
N LEU A 109 6.04 -4.88 5.34
CA LEU A 109 6.79 -3.81 5.98
C LEU A 109 6.03 -3.43 7.26
N ASP A 110 6.68 -3.55 8.41
CA ASP A 110 6.10 -3.25 9.73
C ASP A 110 7.00 -2.21 10.42
N GLU A 111 6.98 -1.00 9.86
CA GLU A 111 7.73 0.16 10.31
C GLU A 111 7.17 1.45 9.67
N GLU A 112 7.52 2.60 10.23
CA GLU A 112 7.13 3.91 9.68
C GLU A 112 7.71 4.12 8.27
N MET A 113 6.83 4.58 7.37
CA MET A 113 7.18 4.86 5.98
C MET A 113 6.35 6.02 5.42
N GLU A 114 7.00 6.83 4.57
CA GLU A 114 6.35 7.86 3.79
C GLU A 114 5.78 7.28 2.49
N VAL A 115 4.54 7.60 2.19
CA VAL A 115 3.90 7.29 0.90
C VAL A 115 4.18 8.44 -0.06
N ALA A 116 5.18 8.25 -0.91
CA ALA A 116 5.53 9.23 -1.95
C ALA A 116 4.48 9.29 -3.06
N SER A 117 3.78 8.18 -3.31
CA SER A 117 2.71 8.08 -4.29
C SER A 117 1.87 6.84 -4.03
N LEU A 118 0.57 7.00 -4.07
CA LEU A 118 -0.40 5.91 -4.25
C LEU A 118 -1.36 6.34 -5.36
N THR A 119 -1.46 5.54 -6.40
CA THR A 119 -2.38 5.79 -7.51
C THR A 119 -3.13 4.52 -7.89
N GLY A 120 -4.37 4.65 -8.33
CA GLY A 120 -5.14 3.46 -8.67
C GLY A 120 -6.53 3.74 -9.21
N SER A 121 -7.29 2.65 -9.33
CA SER A 121 -8.66 2.66 -9.79
C SER A 121 -9.56 1.80 -8.91
N ILE A 122 -10.84 2.08 -8.95
CA ILE A 122 -11.88 1.27 -8.35
C ILE A 122 -12.90 0.96 -9.44
N VAL A 123 -13.05 -0.32 -9.74
CA VAL A 123 -14.05 -0.83 -10.70
C VAL A 123 -14.97 -1.82 -10.01
N ARG A 124 -16.02 -2.28 -10.70
CA ARG A 124 -16.88 -3.35 -10.19
C ARG A 124 -16.52 -4.67 -10.86
N ASP A 125 -16.50 -5.75 -10.06
CA ASP A 125 -16.42 -7.11 -10.58
C ASP A 125 -17.76 -7.55 -11.20
N ARG A 126 -17.81 -8.82 -11.65
CA ARG A 126 -19.02 -9.40 -12.26
C ARG A 126 -20.20 -9.51 -11.28
N ASP A 127 -19.93 -9.58 -10.00
CA ASP A 127 -20.92 -9.68 -8.92
C ASP A 127 -21.32 -8.31 -8.38
N GLY A 128 -20.74 -7.21 -8.94
CA GLY A 128 -21.02 -5.84 -8.57
C GLY A 128 -20.25 -5.34 -7.35
N ASN A 129 -19.28 -6.11 -6.84
CA ASN A 129 -18.45 -5.68 -5.72
C ASN A 129 -17.35 -4.72 -6.17
N PRO A 130 -16.98 -3.71 -5.36
CA PRO A 130 -15.87 -2.82 -5.68
C PRO A 130 -14.53 -3.56 -5.60
N VAL A 131 -13.73 -3.41 -6.64
CA VAL A 131 -12.36 -3.93 -6.73
C VAL A 131 -11.40 -2.75 -6.73
N VAL A 132 -10.65 -2.60 -5.65
CA VAL A 132 -9.61 -1.57 -5.51
C VAL A 132 -8.30 -2.11 -6.04
N HIS A 133 -7.76 -1.44 -7.05
CA HIS A 133 -6.46 -1.71 -7.64
C HIS A 133 -5.58 -0.46 -7.48
N GLY A 134 -4.53 -0.55 -6.68
CA GLY A 134 -3.62 0.56 -6.42
C GLY A 134 -2.16 0.14 -6.49
N HIS A 135 -1.33 1.04 -6.99
CA HIS A 135 0.13 0.94 -6.94
C HIS A 135 0.67 2.00 -6.00
N ILE A 136 1.61 1.59 -5.16
CA ILE A 136 2.20 2.44 -4.11
C ILE A 136 3.71 2.53 -4.26
N VAL A 137 4.26 3.69 -3.90
CA VAL A 137 5.70 3.90 -3.68
C VAL A 137 5.87 4.41 -2.26
N VAL A 138 6.63 3.68 -1.45
CA VAL A 138 6.94 4.07 -0.07
C VAL A 138 8.44 4.18 0.16
N GLY A 139 8.84 5.13 1.00
CA GLY A 139 10.19 5.26 1.52
C GLY A 139 10.22 4.95 3.01
N LEU A 140 11.05 4.00 3.44
CA LEU A 140 11.20 3.65 4.85
C LEU A 140 11.90 4.76 5.61
N LEU A 141 11.32 5.23 6.74
CA LEU A 141 11.89 6.30 7.55
C LEU A 141 13.27 5.93 8.10
N ARG A 142 13.48 4.66 8.45
CA ARG A 142 14.70 4.20 9.11
C ARG A 142 15.96 4.33 8.26
N ASN A 143 15.89 4.07 6.95
CA ASN A 143 17.06 3.97 6.08
C ASN A 143 16.87 4.53 4.66
N GLY A 144 15.70 5.08 4.36
CA GLY A 144 15.37 5.61 3.04
C GLY A 144 15.19 4.54 1.95
N ALA A 145 15.13 3.25 2.30
CA ALA A 145 14.89 2.20 1.31
C ALA A 145 13.51 2.38 0.70
N VAL A 146 13.41 2.20 -0.63
CA VAL A 146 12.18 2.44 -1.39
C VAL A 146 11.59 1.11 -1.84
N TYR A 147 10.29 0.96 -1.65
CA TYR A 147 9.49 -0.16 -2.15
C TYR A 147 8.36 0.36 -3.03
N ALA A 148 8.09 -0.36 -4.12
CA ALA A 148 6.99 -0.04 -5.03
C ALA A 148 6.32 -1.32 -5.54
N GLY A 149 5.00 -1.27 -5.74
CA GLY A 149 4.23 -2.39 -6.26
C GLY A 149 2.73 -2.24 -5.99
N HIS A 150 1.99 -3.35 -6.11
CA HIS A 150 0.57 -3.36 -5.74
C HIS A 150 0.40 -3.16 -4.24
N LEU A 151 -0.48 -2.24 -3.85
CA LEU A 151 -0.92 -2.12 -2.47
C LEU A 151 -1.93 -3.24 -2.17
N LEU A 152 -1.53 -4.23 -1.37
CA LEU A 152 -2.41 -5.32 -0.94
C LEU A 152 -3.03 -5.02 0.42
N GLN A 153 -2.32 -4.31 1.29
CA GLN A 153 -2.79 -3.79 2.58
C GLN A 153 -1.94 -2.56 2.97
N GLY A 154 -2.52 -1.58 3.66
CA GLY A 154 -1.79 -0.42 4.16
C GLY A 154 -2.48 0.21 5.35
N ARG A 155 -1.80 0.23 6.52
CA ARG A 155 -2.31 0.86 7.74
C ARG A 155 -1.68 2.24 7.90
N VAL A 156 -2.54 3.24 8.05
CA VAL A 156 -2.13 4.65 8.22
C VAL A 156 -1.49 4.87 9.60
N SER A 157 -0.32 5.52 9.63
CA SER A 157 0.38 5.83 10.88
C SER A 157 0.00 7.20 11.45
N LEU A 158 -0.21 8.19 10.59
CA LEU A 158 -0.57 9.55 10.97
C LEU A 158 -1.81 10.01 10.21
N THR A 159 -1.67 10.26 8.91
CA THR A 159 -2.74 10.63 7.99
C THR A 159 -2.40 10.21 6.57
N MET A 160 -3.43 10.03 5.74
CA MET A 160 -3.30 9.90 4.29
C MET A 160 -4.38 10.73 3.63
N GLU A 161 -3.97 11.60 2.72
CA GLU A 161 -4.86 12.44 1.93
C GLU A 161 -4.99 11.86 0.53
N LEU A 162 -6.24 11.68 0.09
CA LEU A 162 -6.56 11.01 -1.16
C LEU A 162 -7.62 11.80 -1.92
N TYR A 163 -7.34 12.07 -3.19
CA TYR A 163 -8.32 12.62 -4.13
C TYR A 163 -8.82 11.49 -5.03
N LEU A 164 -10.16 11.34 -5.08
CA LEU A 164 -10.83 10.33 -5.86
C LEU A 164 -11.83 11.01 -6.80
N THR A 165 -11.80 10.62 -8.07
CA THR A 165 -12.78 11.05 -9.07
C THR A 165 -13.50 9.83 -9.61
N ASP A 166 -14.85 9.82 -9.51
CA ASP A 166 -15.73 8.79 -10.06
C ASP A 166 -16.34 9.31 -11.36
N SER A 167 -16.16 8.56 -12.43
CA SER A 167 -16.75 8.85 -13.74
C SER A 167 -18.14 8.22 -13.81
N GLU A 168 -19.18 9.03 -13.94
CA GLU A 168 -20.50 8.48 -14.22
C GLU A 168 -20.48 7.77 -15.58
N PRO A 169 -21.05 6.57 -15.72
CA PRO A 169 -21.19 5.92 -17.00
C PRO A 169 -21.97 6.83 -17.95
N LEU A 170 -21.45 7.06 -19.15
CA LEU A 170 -22.22 7.74 -20.19
C LEU A 170 -23.55 6.99 -20.39
N PRO A 171 -24.69 7.69 -20.51
CA PRO A 171 -25.95 7.05 -20.87
C PRO A 171 -25.73 6.19 -22.11
N ALA A 172 -26.25 4.96 -22.08
CA ALA A 172 -26.16 4.10 -23.24
C ALA A 172 -26.66 4.85 -24.47
N ALA A 173 -25.86 4.85 -25.54
CA ALA A 173 -26.23 5.52 -26.79
C ALA A 173 -27.64 5.03 -27.20
N GLN A 174 -28.60 5.96 -27.31
CA GLN A 174 -29.92 5.59 -27.80
C GLN A 174 -29.76 5.01 -29.22
N PRO A 175 -30.39 3.88 -29.54
CA PRO A 175 -30.38 3.38 -30.91
C PRO A 175 -30.93 4.45 -31.84
N PRO A 176 -30.42 4.59 -33.06
CA PRO A 176 -30.92 5.57 -34.01
C PRO A 176 -32.40 5.41 -34.18
N ALA A 177 -33.18 6.50 -34.11
CA ALA A 177 -34.62 6.52 -34.38
C ALA A 177 -34.84 5.87 -35.74
N LYS A 178 -35.76 4.89 -35.79
CA LYS A 178 -36.15 4.21 -37.03
C LYS A 178 -36.95 5.14 -37.91
#